data_2999f665816eaaf097a4e859a9f596f0
#
_entry.id   2999f665816eaaf097a4e859a9f596f0
#
_cell.length_a   1.000
_cell.length_b   1.000
_cell.length_c   1.000
_cell.angle_alpha   90.00
_cell.angle_beta   90.00
_cell.angle_gamma   90.00
#
_symmetry.space_group_name_H-M   'P 1'
#
loop_
_entity.id
_entity.type
_entity.pdbx_description
1 polymer ?
#
loop_
_entity_poly.entity_id
_entity_poly.type
_entity_poly.pdbx_seq_one_letter_code
_entity_poly.pdbx_strand_id
1 'polypeptide(L)'
;MIQYAIYQSKANNYTKGKFYARAIHTDIVDLEGIAEHMCRHNCSYSKGQIIGLLDDMVGCIREICLDGNAAKLPDFAIFKPGIRTKGAKTAKEFTATENVLRTYIKIIPTGAMHLKNGYNYAGDVKFK
;
A
#
# COMPACT_ATOMS: atom_id res chain seq x y z
N MET A 1 17.21 -4.20 -6.77
CA MET A 1 16.78 -5.57 -6.41
C MET A 1 16.20 -5.59 -5.01
N ILE A 2 15.18 -6.39 -4.81
CA ILE A 2 14.56 -6.53 -3.49
C ILE A 2 15.50 -7.26 -2.57
N GLN A 3 15.80 -6.63 -1.45
CA GLN A 3 16.65 -7.19 -0.39
C GLN A 3 15.78 -7.81 0.69
N TYR A 4 16.28 -8.84 1.33
CA TYR A 4 15.54 -9.50 2.40
C TYR A 4 16.43 -9.87 3.59
N ALA A 5 15.80 -10.05 4.72
CA ALA A 5 16.44 -10.48 5.95
C ALA A 5 15.79 -11.75 6.47
N ILE A 6 16.61 -12.66 6.98
CA ILE A 6 16.14 -13.89 7.60
C ILE A 6 15.91 -13.66 9.09
N TYR A 7 14.80 -14.16 9.60
CA TYR A 7 14.48 -14.11 11.02
C TYR A 7 13.89 -15.44 11.48
N GLN A 8 13.97 -15.69 12.77
CA GLN A 8 13.37 -16.86 13.39
C GLN A 8 12.03 -16.50 14.01
N SER A 9 11.01 -17.28 13.71
CA SER A 9 9.67 -17.07 14.28
C SER A 9 9.68 -17.39 15.78
N LYS A 10 9.13 -16.45 16.56
CA LYS A 10 8.92 -16.60 18.01
C LYS A 10 7.44 -16.79 18.36
N ALA A 11 6.57 -16.91 17.36
CA ALA A 11 5.14 -17.08 17.57
C ALA A 11 4.83 -18.45 18.20
N ASN A 12 3.85 -18.49 19.09
CA ASN A 12 3.41 -19.75 19.72
C ASN A 12 2.45 -20.53 18.85
N ASN A 13 2.93 -21.00 17.70
CA ASN A 13 2.18 -21.81 16.76
C ASN A 13 3.12 -22.74 16.01
N TYR A 14 2.64 -23.40 14.94
CA TYR A 14 3.43 -24.32 14.12
C TYR A 14 4.68 -23.69 13.48
N THR A 15 4.77 -22.35 13.43
CA THR A 15 5.93 -21.65 12.85
C THR A 15 7.08 -21.47 13.82
N LYS A 16 6.87 -21.76 15.11
CA LYS A 16 7.85 -21.54 16.17
C LYS A 16 9.18 -22.23 15.87
N GLY A 17 10.24 -21.47 15.93
CA GLY A 17 11.60 -21.97 15.69
C GLY A 17 11.98 -22.06 14.21
N LYS A 18 11.04 -21.89 13.27
CA LYS A 18 11.32 -21.89 11.84
C LYS A 18 11.87 -20.55 11.40
N PHE A 19 12.63 -20.57 10.31
CA PHE A 19 13.20 -19.36 9.72
C PHE A 19 12.40 -18.90 8.53
N TYR A 20 12.18 -17.62 8.44
CA TYR A 20 11.47 -16.94 7.38
C TYR A 20 12.26 -15.73 6.91
N ALA A 21 11.88 -15.17 5.78
CA ALA A 21 12.47 -13.95 5.25
C ALA A 21 11.43 -12.85 5.17
N ARG A 22 11.88 -11.62 5.32
CA ARG A 22 11.07 -10.42 5.07
C ARG A 22 11.86 -9.45 4.20
N ALA A 23 11.16 -8.77 3.31
CA ALA A 23 11.78 -7.75 2.49
C ALA A 23 12.23 -6.56 3.33
N ILE A 24 13.32 -5.96 2.92
CA ILE A 24 13.85 -4.74 3.52
C ILE A 24 13.87 -3.66 2.44
N HIS A 25 13.49 -2.44 2.81
CA HIS A 25 13.76 -1.28 1.99
C HIS A 25 14.87 -0.45 2.64
N THR A 26 15.76 0.06 1.81
CA THR A 26 16.91 0.86 2.28
C THR A 26 16.56 2.32 2.42
N ASP A 27 15.75 2.83 1.49
CA ASP A 27 15.37 4.22 1.42
C ASP A 27 13.87 4.37 1.17
N ILE A 28 13.35 5.52 1.55
CA ILE A 28 12.01 5.96 1.19
C ILE A 28 12.16 7.07 0.16
N VAL A 29 11.66 6.82 -1.05
CA VAL A 29 11.60 7.83 -2.10
C VAL A 29 10.28 8.57 -1.96
N ASP A 30 10.34 9.83 -1.61
CA ASP A 30 9.16 10.67 -1.42
C ASP A 30 8.59 11.20 -2.75
N LEU A 31 7.56 12.03 -2.68
CA LEU A 31 6.91 12.60 -3.86
C LEU A 31 7.90 13.38 -4.73
N GLU A 32 8.79 14.13 -4.11
CA GLU A 32 9.83 14.89 -4.82
C GLU A 32 10.81 13.97 -5.55
N GLY A 33 11.24 12.90 -4.88
CA GLY A 33 12.10 11.88 -5.47
C GLY A 33 11.43 11.15 -6.63
N ILE A 34 10.14 10.85 -6.51
CA ILE A 34 9.35 10.25 -7.60
C ILE A 34 9.30 11.20 -8.80
N ALA A 35 9.05 12.48 -8.57
CA ALA A 35 9.00 13.49 -9.63
C ALA A 35 10.35 13.62 -10.35
N GLU A 36 11.46 13.61 -9.61
CA GLU A 36 12.80 13.61 -10.18
C GLU A 36 13.06 12.37 -11.05
N HIS A 37 12.64 11.21 -10.56
CA HIS A 37 12.75 9.97 -11.32
C HIS A 37 11.97 10.04 -12.63
N MET A 38 10.75 10.56 -12.61
CA MET A 38 9.92 10.76 -13.79
C MET A 38 10.61 11.70 -14.80
N CYS A 39 11.22 12.79 -14.33
CA CYS A 39 11.94 13.71 -15.18
C CYS A 39 13.11 13.05 -15.93
N ARG A 40 13.77 12.08 -15.32
CA ARG A 40 14.86 11.32 -15.95
C ARG A 40 14.41 10.45 -17.12
N HIS A 41 13.12 10.13 -17.21
CA HIS A 41 12.54 9.34 -18.29
C HIS A 41 12.02 10.20 -19.45
N ASN A 42 12.63 11.36 -19.69
CA ASN A 42 12.24 12.30 -20.77
C ASN A 42 10.77 12.76 -20.68
N CYS A 43 10.32 13.03 -19.47
CA CYS A 43 9.01 13.56 -19.22
C CYS A 43 8.84 14.97 -19.78
N SER A 44 7.71 15.27 -20.41
CA SER A 44 7.41 16.61 -20.98
C SER A 44 7.08 17.65 -19.92
N TYR A 45 6.91 17.25 -18.66
CA TYR A 45 6.49 18.13 -17.57
C TYR A 45 7.67 18.51 -16.70
N SER A 46 7.64 19.72 -16.14
CA SER A 46 8.61 20.12 -15.13
C SER A 46 8.39 19.35 -13.83
N LYS A 47 9.41 19.27 -12.99
CA LYS A 47 9.33 18.66 -11.67
C LYS A 47 8.18 19.26 -10.85
N GLY A 48 8.04 20.59 -10.84
CA GLY A 48 6.97 21.26 -10.10
C GLY A 48 5.58 20.91 -10.61
N GLN A 49 5.40 20.79 -11.93
CA GLN A 49 4.15 20.36 -12.53
C GLN A 49 3.78 18.93 -12.13
N ILE A 50 4.76 18.03 -12.12
CA ILE A 50 4.56 16.64 -11.71
C ILE A 50 4.15 16.57 -10.24
N ILE A 51 4.84 17.26 -9.37
CA ILE A 51 4.53 17.29 -7.94
C ILE A 51 3.11 17.81 -7.72
N GLY A 52 2.74 18.91 -8.34
CA GLY A 52 1.41 19.48 -8.23
C GLY A 52 0.32 18.53 -8.74
N LEU A 53 0.54 17.90 -9.88
CA LEU A 53 -0.41 16.95 -10.47
C LEU A 53 -0.60 15.70 -9.61
N LEU A 54 0.49 15.12 -9.11
CA LEU A 54 0.42 13.94 -8.25
C LEU A 54 -0.24 14.24 -6.91
N ASP A 55 0.04 15.40 -6.33
CA ASP A 55 -0.59 15.85 -5.10
C ASP A 55 -2.10 16.03 -5.27
N ASP A 56 -2.51 16.67 -6.36
CA ASP A 56 -3.92 16.81 -6.71
C ASP A 56 -4.61 15.45 -6.91
N MET A 57 -3.94 14.51 -7.56
CA MET A 57 -4.45 13.15 -7.75
C MET A 57 -4.72 12.48 -6.40
N VAL A 58 -3.79 12.58 -5.46
CA VAL A 58 -3.95 12.00 -4.13
C VAL A 58 -5.16 12.59 -3.41
N GLY A 59 -5.33 13.91 -3.47
CA GLY A 59 -6.49 14.58 -2.89
C GLY A 59 -7.80 14.15 -3.51
N CYS A 60 -7.85 14.02 -4.83
CA CYS A 60 -9.04 13.56 -5.54
C CYS A 60 -9.40 12.10 -5.22
N ILE A 61 -8.42 11.22 -5.13
CA ILE A 61 -8.64 9.82 -4.73
C ILE A 61 -9.26 9.76 -3.33
N ARG A 62 -8.73 10.56 -2.41
CA ARG A 62 -9.26 10.66 -1.06
C ARG A 62 -10.73 11.11 -1.05
N GLU A 63 -11.06 12.14 -1.81
CA GLU A 63 -12.43 12.65 -1.93
C GLU A 63 -13.39 11.60 -2.49
N ILE A 64 -12.98 10.89 -3.55
CA ILE A 64 -13.78 9.82 -4.17
C ILE A 64 -14.08 8.73 -3.13
N CYS A 65 -13.11 8.33 -2.34
CA CYS A 65 -13.31 7.33 -1.31
C CYS A 65 -14.19 7.83 -0.17
N LEU A 66 -14.08 9.09 0.22
CA LEU A 66 -14.96 9.70 1.23
C LEU A 66 -16.41 9.77 0.78
N ASP A 67 -16.65 9.89 -0.53
CA ASP A 67 -17.99 9.84 -1.11
C ASP A 67 -18.55 8.41 -1.24
N GLY A 68 -17.81 7.41 -0.81
CA GLY A 68 -18.25 6.03 -0.82
C GLY A 68 -17.94 5.27 -2.12
N ASN A 69 -17.18 5.86 -3.03
CA ASN A 69 -16.80 5.24 -4.30
C ASN A 69 -15.39 4.66 -4.23
N ALA A 70 -15.09 3.73 -5.13
CA ALA A 70 -13.74 3.24 -5.32
C ALA A 70 -13.08 3.97 -6.48
N ALA A 71 -11.80 4.26 -6.35
CA ALA A 71 -10.97 4.80 -7.42
C ALA A 71 -9.99 3.73 -7.90
N LYS A 72 -9.94 3.48 -9.19
CA LYS A 72 -9.04 2.47 -9.77
C LYS A 72 -8.10 3.10 -10.77
N LEU A 73 -6.81 2.85 -10.58
CA LEU A 73 -5.80 3.18 -11.56
C LEU A 73 -5.26 1.88 -12.17
N PRO A 74 -5.35 1.71 -13.50
CA PRO A 74 -4.81 0.52 -14.16
C PRO A 74 -3.32 0.35 -13.88
N ASP A 75 -2.90 -0.89 -13.68
CA ASP A 75 -1.51 -1.22 -13.38
C ASP A 75 -0.90 -0.47 -12.20
N PHE A 76 -1.74 -0.06 -11.27
CA PHE A 76 -1.32 0.60 -10.04
C PHE A 76 -2.10 0.02 -8.85
N ALA A 77 -3.26 0.56 -8.56
CA ALA A 77 -4.03 0.14 -7.41
C ALA A 77 -5.51 0.49 -7.55
N ILE A 78 -6.32 -0.20 -6.77
CA ILE A 78 -7.69 0.22 -6.48
C ILE A 78 -7.74 0.71 -5.03
N PHE A 79 -8.34 1.87 -4.84
CA PHE A 79 -8.52 2.52 -3.55
C PHE A 79 -10.00 2.44 -3.20
N LYS A 80 -10.33 1.80 -2.09
CA LYS A 80 -11.71 1.61 -1.66
C LYS A 80 -11.93 2.08 -0.24
N PRO A 81 -13.11 2.65 0.06
CA PRO A 81 -13.47 2.89 1.44
C PRO A 81 -13.68 1.56 2.17
N GLY A 82 -13.25 1.52 3.41
CA GLY A 82 -13.47 0.41 4.31
C GLY A 82 -13.92 0.89 5.65
N ILE A 83 -14.58 0.03 6.39
CA ILE A 83 -15.00 0.31 7.76
C ILE A 83 -14.56 -0.83 8.68
N ARG A 84 -14.21 -0.48 9.89
CA ARG A 84 -13.99 -1.43 10.97
C ARG A 84 -15.17 -1.37 11.91
N THR A 85 -15.75 -2.53 12.20
CA THR A 85 -16.94 -2.63 13.00
C THR A 85 -16.76 -3.56 14.19
N LYS A 86 -17.59 -3.39 15.20
CA LYS A 86 -17.80 -4.39 16.25
C LYS A 86 -19.17 -5.03 16.07
N GLY A 87 -19.27 -6.30 16.47
CA GLY A 87 -20.51 -7.06 16.32
C GLY A 87 -21.67 -6.51 17.13
N ALA A 88 -22.87 -6.75 16.63
CA ALA A 88 -24.11 -6.59 17.35
C ALA A 88 -24.81 -7.96 17.42
N LYS A 89 -25.69 -8.15 18.39
CA LYS A 89 -26.39 -9.43 18.56
C LYS A 89 -27.35 -9.73 17.42
N THR A 90 -28.01 -8.71 16.90
CA THR A 90 -28.95 -8.81 15.78
C THR A 90 -28.69 -7.70 14.77
N ALA A 91 -29.15 -7.88 13.53
CA ALA A 91 -29.04 -6.85 12.51
C ALA A 91 -29.77 -5.55 12.87
N LYS A 92 -30.88 -5.66 13.59
CA LYS A 92 -31.66 -4.51 14.05
C LYS A 92 -30.97 -3.69 15.12
N GLU A 93 -30.12 -4.32 15.93
CA GLU A 93 -29.36 -3.65 16.98
C GLU A 93 -28.11 -2.96 16.44
N PHE A 94 -27.69 -3.30 15.22
CA PHE A 94 -26.53 -2.67 14.61
C PHE A 94 -26.84 -1.21 14.24
N THR A 95 -26.04 -0.29 14.79
CA THR A 95 -26.09 1.13 14.43
C THR A 95 -24.71 1.60 14.08
N ALA A 96 -24.63 2.55 13.15
CA ALA A 96 -23.34 3.12 12.75
C ALA A 96 -22.64 3.80 13.94
N THR A 97 -23.40 4.51 14.78
CA THR A 97 -22.86 5.23 15.92
C THR A 97 -22.18 4.29 16.93
N GLU A 98 -22.78 3.14 17.21
CA GLU A 98 -22.27 2.21 18.22
C GLU A 98 -21.29 1.17 17.64
N ASN A 99 -21.53 0.73 16.42
CA ASN A 99 -20.89 -0.44 15.86
C ASN A 99 -19.79 -0.14 14.84
N VAL A 100 -19.80 1.02 14.19
CA VAL A 100 -18.72 1.43 13.31
C VAL A 100 -17.62 2.11 14.11
N LEU A 101 -16.46 1.47 14.23
CA LEU A 101 -15.34 1.98 15.05
C LEU A 101 -14.50 3.01 14.32
N ARG A 102 -14.26 2.78 13.03
CA ARG A 102 -13.50 3.70 12.19
C ARG A 102 -13.70 3.43 10.72
N THR A 103 -13.35 4.42 9.92
CA THR A 103 -13.26 4.29 8.45
C THR A 103 -11.81 4.35 8.02
N TYR A 104 -11.50 3.74 6.89
CA TYR A 104 -10.14 3.76 6.31
C TYR A 104 -10.22 3.59 4.80
N ILE A 105 -9.11 3.82 4.13
CA ILE A 105 -8.97 3.54 2.70
C ILE A 105 -8.14 2.27 2.54
N LYS A 106 -8.71 1.27 1.88
CA LYS A 106 -8.02 0.03 1.54
C LYS A 106 -7.38 0.19 0.17
N ILE A 107 -6.10 -0.17 0.07
CA ILE A 107 -5.33 -0.07 -1.16
C ILE A 107 -4.93 -1.47 -1.60
N ILE A 108 -5.33 -1.86 -2.81
CA ILE A 108 -5.04 -3.19 -3.37
C ILE A 108 -4.31 -2.99 -4.70
N PRO A 109 -3.14 -3.63 -4.90
CA PRO A 109 -2.43 -3.55 -6.17
C PRO A 109 -3.28 -4.07 -7.33
N THR A 110 -3.11 -3.49 -8.51
CA THR A 110 -3.77 -3.92 -9.75
C THR A 110 -2.75 -4.12 -10.85
N GLY A 111 -3.03 -5.04 -11.78
CA GLY A 111 -2.22 -5.27 -12.97
C GLY A 111 -0.74 -5.46 -12.69
N ALA A 112 0.09 -4.66 -13.31
CA ALA A 112 1.55 -4.76 -13.23
C ALA A 112 2.11 -4.53 -11.81
N MET A 113 1.35 -3.94 -10.90
CA MET A 113 1.75 -3.80 -9.50
C MET A 113 1.68 -5.10 -8.71
N HIS A 114 1.08 -6.14 -9.27
CA HIS A 114 1.26 -7.50 -8.76
C HIS A 114 2.63 -8.01 -9.21
N LEU A 115 3.63 -7.87 -8.35
CA LEU A 115 4.97 -8.39 -8.62
C LEU A 115 4.90 -9.92 -8.56
N LYS A 116 4.94 -10.53 -9.74
CA LYS A 116 4.82 -11.98 -9.86
C LYS A 116 6.15 -12.69 -9.59
N ASN A 117 6.05 -13.97 -9.32
CA ASN A 117 7.12 -14.86 -8.91
C ASN A 117 8.41 -14.69 -9.71
N GLY A 118 9.52 -14.58 -9.01
CA GLY A 118 10.84 -14.70 -9.59
C GLY A 118 11.42 -13.42 -10.16
N TYR A 119 10.73 -12.31 -10.07
CA TYR A 119 11.25 -11.05 -10.59
C TYR A 119 11.90 -10.20 -9.51
N ASN A 120 13.12 -9.76 -9.79
CA ASN A 120 13.79 -8.65 -9.11
C ASN A 120 13.98 -8.78 -7.60
N TYR A 121 14.22 -9.97 -7.10
CA TYR A 121 14.75 -10.06 -5.76
C TYR A 121 16.21 -10.54 -5.79
N ALA A 122 17.02 -9.90 -5.00
CA ALA A 122 18.37 -10.35 -4.75
C ALA A 122 18.33 -11.51 -3.78
N GLY A 123 19.11 -12.53 -4.04
CA GLY A 123 19.49 -13.46 -2.99
C GLY A 123 20.12 -12.70 -1.83
N ASP A 124 20.34 -13.36 -0.79
CA ASP A 124 21.05 -13.02 0.45
C ASP A 124 21.51 -11.58 0.67
N VAL A 125 20.65 -10.79 1.23
CA VAL A 125 21.13 -9.65 1.98
C VAL A 125 21.42 -10.12 3.39
N LYS A 126 22.68 -10.03 3.75
CA LYS A 126 23.09 -10.36 5.12
C LYS A 126 22.45 -9.41 6.09
N PHE A 127 21.79 -9.96 7.03
CA PHE A 127 21.21 -9.24 8.12
C PHE A 127 22.27 -8.93 9.16
N LYS A 128 22.34 -7.68 9.51
CA LYS A 128 23.15 -7.28 10.65
C LYS A 128 22.33 -7.29 11.91
#